data_aedb2c1acea350fcb7e86d27d8bb7dfd
#
_entry.id   aedb2c1acea350fcb7e86d27d8bb7dfd
#
_cell.length_a   1.000
_cell.length_b   1.000
_cell.length_c   1.000
_cell.angle_alpha   90.00
_cell.angle_beta   90.00
_cell.angle_gamma   90.00
#
_symmetry.space_group_name_H-M   'P 1'
#
loop_
_entity.id
_entity.type
_entity.pdbx_description
1 polymer ?
#
loop_
_entity_poly.entity_id
_entity_poly.type
_entity_poly.pdbx_seq_one_letter_code
_entity_poly.pdbx_strand_id
1 'polypeptide(L)'
;MAMWGDSDSHVNRPNWLEVGQIKKVNVTTLGSGYGSAPSVTIAAPSSGTQATGTGVLSGSTLASITITDPGDGYVAGDAAGVTIAAPTSNTVATSAVTTATDTITTGTHNLNTGDQVVYANGGGTDITGLTGGTTYFAIKVDATNIKVATNKTLAEAGTAITLTGTGNNSQTFSGVQAVASVVKAGNKYSAADIMFVDT
;
A
#
# COMPACT_ATOMS: atom_id res chain seq x y z
N MET A 1 -44.58 -9.98 -32.01
CA MET A 1 -44.37 -10.43 -30.63
C MET A 1 -42.88 -10.48 -30.43
N ALA A 2 -42.30 -9.48 -29.77
CA ALA A 2 -40.85 -9.44 -29.53
C ALA A 2 -40.50 -10.55 -28.54
N MET A 3 -39.65 -11.48 -28.95
CA MET A 3 -39.13 -12.52 -28.05
C MET A 3 -38.28 -11.87 -26.99
N TRP A 4 -38.46 -12.23 -25.76
CA TRP A 4 -37.51 -12.00 -24.68
C TRP A 4 -36.15 -12.57 -25.10
N GLY A 5 -35.18 -11.70 -25.30
CA GLY A 5 -33.83 -12.09 -25.69
C GLY A 5 -33.35 -11.50 -27.00
N ASP A 6 -34.06 -10.52 -27.55
CA ASP A 6 -33.59 -9.76 -28.71
C ASP A 6 -32.25 -9.07 -28.36
N SER A 7 -31.28 -9.24 -29.24
CA SER A 7 -29.91 -8.74 -29.10
C SER A 7 -29.80 -7.22 -28.98
N ASP A 8 -30.85 -6.49 -29.27
CA ASP A 8 -30.88 -5.01 -29.21
C ASP A 8 -31.11 -4.45 -27.80
N SER A 9 -31.43 -5.28 -26.81
CA SER A 9 -31.58 -4.83 -25.43
C SER A 9 -30.25 -4.65 -24.66
N HIS A 10 -29.12 -4.62 -25.37
CA HIS A 10 -27.82 -4.43 -24.76
C HIS A 10 -27.61 -3.03 -24.15
N VAL A 11 -28.42 -2.05 -24.57
CA VAL A 11 -28.25 -0.64 -24.19
C VAL A 11 -28.63 -0.36 -22.74
N ASN A 12 -29.36 -1.25 -22.07
CA ASN A 12 -29.83 -1.10 -20.69
C ASN A 12 -29.55 -2.36 -19.83
N ARG A 13 -28.42 -3.03 -20.05
CA ARG A 13 -28.04 -4.09 -19.12
C ARG A 13 -27.72 -3.47 -17.77
N PRO A 14 -28.40 -3.89 -16.70
CA PRO A 14 -28.06 -3.43 -15.37
C PRO A 14 -26.59 -3.76 -15.06
N ASN A 15 -25.90 -2.90 -14.33
CA ASN A 15 -24.47 -3.05 -13.94
C ASN A 15 -24.14 -4.36 -13.22
N TRP A 16 -25.14 -5.16 -12.83
CA TRP A 16 -24.93 -6.50 -12.26
C TRP A 16 -24.44 -7.54 -13.29
N LEU A 17 -24.45 -7.23 -14.60
CA LEU A 17 -23.93 -8.07 -15.67
C LEU A 17 -22.44 -7.86 -15.99
N GLU A 18 -21.77 -6.93 -15.33
CA GLU A 18 -20.30 -6.76 -15.41
C GLU A 18 -19.59 -7.86 -14.61
N VAL A 19 -19.85 -9.10 -15.01
CA VAL A 19 -19.30 -10.30 -14.38
C VAL A 19 -17.86 -10.46 -14.81
N GLY A 20 -16.99 -10.66 -13.84
CA GLY A 20 -15.57 -10.89 -14.11
C GLY A 20 -14.74 -9.61 -14.22
N GLN A 21 -15.22 -8.49 -13.74
CA GLN A 21 -14.47 -7.23 -13.65
C GLN A 21 -14.02 -6.92 -12.23
N ILE A 22 -12.97 -6.12 -12.10
CA ILE A 22 -12.55 -5.55 -10.83
C ILE A 22 -13.32 -4.25 -10.59
N LYS A 23 -14.19 -4.22 -9.59
CA LYS A 23 -14.98 -3.01 -9.26
C LYS A 23 -14.25 -2.02 -8.40
N LYS A 24 -13.43 -2.53 -7.47
CA LYS A 24 -12.77 -1.70 -6.48
C LYS A 24 -11.52 -2.38 -5.93
N VAL A 25 -10.53 -1.57 -5.60
CA VAL A 25 -9.40 -1.96 -4.76
C VAL A 25 -9.49 -1.18 -3.45
N ASN A 26 -9.55 -1.90 -2.33
CA ASN A 26 -9.54 -1.31 -1.01
C ASN A 26 -8.13 -1.28 -0.48
N VAL A 27 -7.61 -0.10 -0.16
CA VAL A 27 -6.35 0.05 0.58
C VAL A 27 -6.64 -0.32 2.04
N THR A 28 -5.99 -1.37 2.54
CA THR A 28 -6.15 -1.88 3.91
C THR A 28 -5.08 -1.36 4.85
N THR A 29 -3.89 -1.07 4.30
CA THR A 29 -2.80 -0.39 5.00
C THR A 29 -2.32 0.74 4.10
N LEU A 30 -2.36 1.97 4.60
CA LEU A 30 -2.04 3.16 3.79
C LEU A 30 -0.56 3.25 3.44
N GLY A 31 0.31 2.58 4.22
CA GLY A 31 1.76 2.71 4.10
C GLY A 31 2.24 4.11 4.50
N SER A 32 3.51 4.39 4.21
CA SER A 32 4.16 5.68 4.51
C SER A 32 5.39 5.90 3.64
N GLY A 33 5.88 7.13 3.55
CA GLY A 33 7.15 7.44 2.87
C GLY A 33 7.06 7.47 1.35
N TYR A 34 5.88 7.49 0.76
CA TYR A 34 5.70 7.66 -0.68
C TYR A 34 5.89 9.11 -1.11
N GLY A 35 6.83 9.36 -2.02
CA GLY A 35 7.05 10.67 -2.62
C GLY A 35 6.32 10.88 -3.94
N SER A 36 5.88 9.80 -4.55
CA SER A 36 5.05 9.77 -5.77
C SER A 36 4.13 8.57 -5.72
N ALA A 37 3.08 8.57 -6.53
CA ALA A 37 2.16 7.45 -6.61
C ALA A 37 2.91 6.15 -6.93
N PRO A 38 2.80 5.11 -6.07
CA PRO A 38 3.46 3.84 -6.33
C PRO A 38 2.82 3.13 -7.53
N SER A 39 3.59 2.30 -8.22
CA SER A 39 3.03 1.40 -9.21
C SER A 39 2.11 0.37 -8.52
N VAL A 40 0.96 0.13 -9.13
CA VAL A 40 -0.05 -0.82 -8.67
C VAL A 40 -0.19 -1.89 -9.73
N THR A 41 0.02 -3.14 -9.35
CA THR A 41 -0.18 -4.30 -10.23
C THR A 41 -1.31 -5.15 -9.66
N ILE A 42 -2.38 -5.29 -10.41
CA ILE A 42 -3.47 -6.23 -10.11
C ILE A 42 -3.14 -7.53 -10.83
N ALA A 43 -3.22 -8.67 -10.15
CA ALA A 43 -2.94 -9.96 -10.80
C ALA A 43 -3.88 -10.18 -11.99
N ALA A 44 -3.34 -10.73 -13.07
CA ALA A 44 -4.14 -11.06 -14.25
C ALA A 44 -5.18 -12.16 -13.94
N PRO A 45 -6.34 -12.17 -14.63
CA PRO A 45 -7.26 -13.29 -14.56
C PRO A 45 -6.65 -14.53 -15.25
N SER A 46 -7.22 -15.69 -15.00
CA SER A 46 -6.83 -16.94 -15.70
C SER A 46 -7.11 -16.88 -17.21
N SER A 47 -8.08 -16.07 -17.63
CA SER A 47 -8.44 -15.79 -19.03
C SER A 47 -9.13 -14.45 -19.12
N GLY A 48 -8.78 -13.65 -20.14
CA GLY A 48 -9.37 -12.31 -20.34
C GLY A 48 -8.34 -11.19 -20.24
N THR A 49 -8.78 -10.00 -19.90
CA THR A 49 -7.97 -8.77 -19.84
C THR A 49 -7.63 -8.40 -18.40
N GLN A 50 -6.36 -8.12 -18.14
CA GLN A 50 -5.90 -7.68 -16.83
C GLN A 50 -6.44 -6.28 -16.48
N ALA A 51 -6.95 -6.13 -15.26
CA ALA A 51 -7.33 -4.83 -14.73
C ALA A 51 -6.11 -3.96 -14.44
N THR A 52 -6.27 -2.65 -14.61
CA THR A 52 -5.25 -1.66 -14.27
C THR A 52 -5.78 -0.63 -13.30
N GLY A 53 -4.88 -0.01 -12.54
CA GLY A 53 -5.23 1.02 -11.58
C GLY A 53 -4.05 1.91 -11.22
N THR A 54 -4.35 3.11 -10.75
CA THR A 54 -3.36 4.09 -10.30
C THR A 54 -3.56 4.44 -8.84
N GLY A 55 -2.44 4.55 -8.11
CA GLY A 55 -2.44 4.99 -6.72
C GLY A 55 -2.71 6.50 -6.61
N VAL A 56 -3.46 6.89 -5.58
CA VAL A 56 -3.69 8.29 -5.21
C VAL A 56 -3.11 8.51 -3.82
N LEU A 57 -2.20 9.46 -3.69
CA LEU A 57 -1.57 9.80 -2.42
C LEU A 57 -2.36 10.87 -1.65
N SER A 58 -2.27 10.80 -0.33
CA SER A 58 -2.55 11.88 0.61
C SER A 58 -1.31 12.09 1.47
N GLY A 59 -0.58 13.17 1.22
CA GLY A 59 0.75 13.35 1.81
C GLY A 59 1.71 12.23 1.39
N SER A 60 2.28 11.54 2.36
CA SER A 60 3.23 10.43 2.18
C SER A 60 2.56 9.04 2.18
N THR A 61 1.24 8.95 2.21
CA THR A 61 0.49 7.69 2.30
C THR A 61 -0.36 7.43 1.08
N LEU A 62 -0.63 6.16 0.77
CA LEU A 62 -1.53 5.75 -0.32
C LEU A 62 -2.97 5.79 0.17
N ALA A 63 -3.71 6.83 -0.20
CA ALA A 63 -5.09 7.04 0.24
C ALA A 63 -6.09 6.12 -0.46
N SER A 64 -5.92 5.92 -1.77
CA SER A 64 -6.83 5.10 -2.58
C SER A 64 -6.15 4.59 -3.84
N ILE A 65 -6.81 3.65 -4.52
CA ILE A 65 -6.43 3.18 -5.86
C ILE A 65 -7.65 3.38 -6.76
N THR A 66 -7.44 4.13 -7.84
CA THR A 66 -8.45 4.33 -8.88
C THR A 66 -8.28 3.28 -9.96
N ILE A 67 -9.32 2.50 -10.25
CA ILE A 67 -9.32 1.57 -11.38
C ILE A 67 -9.39 2.37 -12.66
N THR A 68 -8.44 2.16 -13.56
CA THR A 68 -8.37 2.81 -14.88
C THR A 68 -8.90 1.91 -15.99
N ASP A 69 -8.76 0.60 -15.82
CA ASP A 69 -9.39 -0.42 -16.62
C ASP A 69 -9.87 -1.55 -15.69
N PRO A 70 -11.17 -1.88 -15.66
CA PRO A 70 -11.69 -2.92 -14.79
C PRO A 70 -11.27 -4.33 -15.21
N GLY A 71 -10.71 -4.50 -16.42
CA GLY A 71 -10.42 -5.80 -17.01
C GLY A 71 -11.66 -6.65 -17.25
N ASP A 72 -11.44 -7.89 -17.60
CA ASP A 72 -12.51 -8.87 -17.74
C ASP A 72 -11.99 -10.30 -17.44
N GLY A 73 -12.90 -11.26 -17.32
CA GLY A 73 -12.55 -12.66 -17.15
C GLY A 73 -12.15 -13.09 -15.74
N TYR A 74 -12.23 -12.21 -14.74
CA TYR A 74 -11.98 -12.58 -13.34
C TYR A 74 -13.08 -13.50 -12.81
N VAL A 75 -12.73 -14.73 -12.46
CA VAL A 75 -13.66 -15.72 -11.87
C VAL A 75 -13.41 -15.89 -10.37
N ALA A 76 -14.32 -16.56 -9.68
CA ALA A 76 -14.26 -16.74 -8.22
C ALA A 76 -12.94 -17.35 -7.73
N GLY A 77 -12.36 -18.27 -8.50
CA GLY A 77 -11.10 -18.96 -8.17
C GLY A 77 -9.83 -18.15 -8.44
N ASP A 78 -9.91 -17.03 -9.16
CA ASP A 78 -8.74 -16.21 -9.42
C ASP A 78 -8.30 -15.51 -8.14
N ALA A 79 -7.05 -15.71 -7.76
CA ALA A 79 -6.41 -14.95 -6.69
C ALA A 79 -6.05 -13.56 -7.23
N ALA A 80 -7.04 -12.66 -7.31
CA ALA A 80 -6.80 -11.28 -7.71
C ALA A 80 -6.03 -10.54 -6.60
N GLY A 81 -4.73 -10.82 -6.49
CA GLY A 81 -3.82 -10.09 -5.61
C GLY A 81 -3.54 -8.69 -6.15
N VAL A 82 -3.28 -7.76 -5.24
CA VAL A 82 -2.74 -6.43 -5.58
C VAL A 82 -1.34 -6.32 -5.01
N THR A 83 -0.39 -6.00 -5.88
CA THR A 83 0.97 -5.65 -5.48
C THR A 83 1.16 -4.15 -5.64
N ILE A 84 1.60 -3.49 -4.57
CA ILE A 84 1.92 -2.07 -4.55
C ILE A 84 3.43 -1.97 -4.40
N ALA A 85 4.08 -1.12 -5.20
CA ALA A 85 5.52 -0.91 -5.05
C ALA A 85 5.85 -0.39 -3.65
N ALA A 86 6.96 -0.87 -3.09
CA ALA A 86 7.44 -0.41 -1.79
C ALA A 86 7.89 1.07 -1.87
N PRO A 87 7.80 1.82 -0.75
CA PRO A 87 8.41 3.14 -0.66
C PRO A 87 9.94 3.04 -0.69
N THR A 88 10.59 4.17 -0.91
CA THR A 88 12.05 4.25 -0.96
C THR A 88 12.67 3.83 0.37
N SER A 89 13.71 3.00 0.31
CA SER A 89 14.56 2.63 1.45
C SER A 89 15.87 3.41 1.35
N ASN A 90 16.24 4.10 2.42
CA ASN A 90 17.44 4.92 2.50
C ASN A 90 18.51 4.24 3.36
N THR A 91 19.69 4.03 2.81
CA THR A 91 20.85 3.52 3.57
C THR A 91 21.45 4.66 4.40
N VAL A 92 21.77 4.37 5.65
CA VAL A 92 22.29 5.33 6.62
C VAL A 92 23.66 4.84 7.11
N ALA A 93 24.69 5.66 6.90
CA ALA A 93 26.03 5.41 7.41
C ALA A 93 26.13 5.75 8.91
N THR A 94 27.13 5.20 9.59
CA THR A 94 27.39 5.53 11.01
C THR A 94 27.62 7.02 11.24
N SER A 95 28.28 7.70 10.30
CA SER A 95 28.54 9.15 10.34
C SER A 95 27.27 10.00 10.18
N ALA A 96 26.18 9.41 9.74
CA ALA A 96 24.89 10.07 9.55
C ALA A 96 23.98 10.02 10.81
N VAL A 97 24.44 9.36 11.89
CA VAL A 97 23.75 9.28 13.18
C VAL A 97 24.39 10.23 14.17
N THR A 98 23.66 11.24 14.60
CA THR A 98 24.11 12.25 15.55
C THR A 98 23.47 11.96 16.92
N THR A 99 24.18 11.27 17.79
CA THR A 99 23.69 10.87 19.11
C THR A 99 23.46 12.04 20.07
N ALA A 100 24.19 13.16 19.90
CA ALA A 100 24.01 14.35 20.74
C ALA A 100 22.63 15.02 20.55
N THR A 101 21.97 14.80 19.42
CA THR A 101 20.67 15.38 19.09
C THR A 101 19.62 14.33 18.72
N ASP A 102 19.96 13.04 18.80
CA ASP A 102 19.11 11.91 18.40
C ASP A 102 18.65 12.01 16.93
N THR A 103 19.49 12.58 16.06
CA THR A 103 19.14 12.85 14.66
C THR A 103 19.81 11.85 13.74
N ILE A 104 19.05 11.39 12.74
CA ILE A 104 19.47 10.47 11.72
C ILE A 104 19.34 11.16 10.37
N THR A 105 20.45 11.32 9.65
CA THR A 105 20.46 11.84 8.28
C THR A 105 20.20 10.68 7.32
N THR A 106 18.99 10.59 6.80
CA THR A 106 18.58 9.51 5.89
C THR A 106 18.79 9.86 4.42
N GLY A 107 19.19 11.10 4.11
CA GLY A 107 19.05 11.64 2.76
C GLY A 107 17.59 12.01 2.48
N THR A 108 17.28 12.38 1.24
CA THR A 108 15.92 12.80 0.88
C THR A 108 14.91 11.71 1.20
N HIS A 109 13.95 12.02 2.06
CA HIS A 109 12.87 11.15 2.48
C HIS A 109 11.52 11.87 2.34
N ASN A 110 10.43 11.09 2.19
CA ASN A 110 9.08 11.63 2.04
C ASN A 110 8.22 11.40 3.30
N LEU A 111 8.87 11.11 4.44
CA LEU A 111 8.20 10.89 5.72
C LEU A 111 7.71 12.20 6.31
N ASN A 112 6.55 12.17 6.95
CA ASN A 112 6.03 13.22 7.82
C ASN A 112 6.10 12.78 9.28
N THR A 113 5.99 13.73 10.21
CA THR A 113 5.90 13.40 11.63
C THR A 113 4.65 12.54 11.89
N GLY A 114 4.84 11.43 12.60
CA GLY A 114 3.81 10.43 12.87
C GLY A 114 3.71 9.30 11.84
N ASP A 115 4.46 9.36 10.72
CA ASP A 115 4.55 8.26 9.78
C ASP A 115 5.32 7.06 10.35
N GLN A 116 4.89 5.86 10.01
CA GLN A 116 5.63 4.66 10.34
C GLN A 116 6.91 4.56 9.49
N VAL A 117 8.00 4.15 10.12
CA VAL A 117 9.29 3.92 9.48
C VAL A 117 9.89 2.62 10.01
N VAL A 118 10.33 1.76 9.10
CA VAL A 118 11.01 0.50 9.45
C VAL A 118 12.51 0.75 9.51
N TYR A 119 13.11 0.41 10.64
CA TYR A 119 14.55 0.36 10.79
C TYR A 119 15.06 -1.06 10.55
N ALA A 120 16.07 -1.21 9.71
CA ALA A 120 16.77 -2.47 9.53
C ALA A 120 18.29 -2.23 9.69
N ASN A 121 18.95 -3.10 10.44
CA ASN A 121 20.39 -2.99 10.71
C ASN A 121 21.29 -3.58 9.62
N GLY A 122 20.70 -4.14 8.53
CA GLY A 122 21.46 -4.72 7.43
C GLY A 122 22.33 -5.93 7.81
N GLY A 123 22.00 -6.61 8.92
CA GLY A 123 22.74 -7.76 9.45
C GLY A 123 23.94 -7.38 10.33
N GLY A 124 24.15 -6.10 10.63
CA GLY A 124 25.20 -5.60 11.50
C GLY A 124 24.71 -5.22 12.90
N THR A 125 25.48 -4.37 13.57
CA THR A 125 25.14 -3.83 14.90
C THR A 125 24.03 -2.80 14.78
N ASP A 126 23.08 -2.83 15.70
CA ASP A 126 22.00 -1.84 15.79
C ASP A 126 22.53 -0.45 16.21
N ILE A 127 21.83 0.62 15.77
CA ILE A 127 21.91 1.92 16.44
C ILE A 127 21.47 1.69 17.90
N THR A 128 22.33 2.01 18.85
CA THR A 128 21.98 1.80 20.27
C THR A 128 20.79 2.69 20.66
N GLY A 129 19.73 2.07 21.10
CA GLY A 129 18.40 2.66 21.34
C GLY A 129 17.36 2.15 20.36
N LEU A 130 17.77 1.53 19.23
CA LEU A 130 16.88 0.90 18.26
C LEU A 130 17.11 -0.62 18.19
N THR A 131 16.15 -1.32 17.60
CA THR A 131 16.22 -2.77 17.33
C THR A 131 15.92 -3.01 15.86
N GLY A 132 16.81 -3.74 15.17
CA GLY A 132 16.64 -4.08 13.75
C GLY A 132 15.34 -4.85 13.48
N GLY A 133 14.68 -4.54 12.37
CA GLY A 133 13.39 -5.10 11.98
C GLY A 133 12.17 -4.49 12.68
N THR A 134 12.37 -3.48 13.53
CA THR A 134 11.29 -2.82 14.27
C THR A 134 10.76 -1.62 13.51
N THR A 135 9.42 -1.44 13.58
CA THR A 135 8.74 -0.26 13.08
C THR A 135 8.67 0.81 14.17
N TYR A 136 9.16 1.98 13.84
CA TYR A 136 9.12 3.19 14.66
C TYR A 136 8.22 4.24 14.01
N PHE A 137 8.16 5.43 14.62
CA PHE A 137 7.40 6.58 14.09
C PHE A 137 8.35 7.74 13.88
N ALA A 138 8.34 8.29 12.68
CA ALA A 138 9.21 9.38 12.29
C ALA A 138 8.81 10.70 12.98
N ILE A 139 9.81 11.45 13.40
CA ILE A 139 9.73 12.88 13.75
C ILE A 139 10.52 13.59 12.67
N LYS A 140 9.85 14.24 11.73
CA LYS A 140 10.49 14.97 10.64
C LYS A 140 11.20 16.21 11.20
N VAL A 141 12.51 16.27 11.01
CA VAL A 141 13.31 17.45 11.31
C VAL A 141 13.35 18.37 10.09
N ASP A 142 13.70 17.81 8.92
CA ASP A 142 13.70 18.48 7.62
C ASP A 142 13.55 17.47 6.47
N ALA A 143 13.95 17.83 5.24
CA ALA A 143 13.80 16.95 4.08
C ALA A 143 14.78 15.75 4.06
N THR A 144 15.81 15.80 4.87
CA THR A 144 16.90 14.81 4.90
C THR A 144 17.16 14.20 6.28
N ASN A 145 16.61 14.79 7.33
CA ASN A 145 16.85 14.44 8.70
C ASN A 145 15.56 14.04 9.43
N ILE A 146 15.62 12.94 10.16
CA ILE A 146 14.55 12.47 11.03
C ILE A 146 15.07 12.20 12.44
N LYS A 147 14.17 12.15 13.41
CA LYS A 147 14.29 11.41 14.66
C LYS A 147 13.23 10.32 14.67
N VAL A 148 13.30 9.39 15.60
CA VAL A 148 12.32 8.31 15.71
C VAL A 148 11.75 8.21 17.13
N ALA A 149 10.50 7.78 17.21
CA ALA A 149 9.78 7.55 18.46
C ALA A 149 9.16 6.15 18.49
N THR A 150 8.83 5.64 19.66
CA THR A 150 8.24 4.30 19.82
C THR A 150 6.77 4.22 19.40
N ASN A 151 6.06 5.34 19.38
CA ASN A 151 4.67 5.41 18.94
C ASN A 151 4.34 6.77 18.33
N LYS A 152 3.18 6.85 17.66
CA LYS A 152 2.73 8.04 16.96
C LYS A 152 2.55 9.26 17.88
N THR A 153 1.97 9.04 19.05
CA THR A 153 1.71 10.14 20.01
C THR A 153 3.01 10.80 20.47
N LEU A 154 4.05 10.01 20.77
CA LEU A 154 5.37 10.53 21.11
C LEU A 154 6.04 11.22 19.94
N ALA A 155 5.88 10.71 18.72
CA ALA A 155 6.40 11.35 17.52
C ALA A 155 5.74 12.74 17.33
N GLU A 156 4.43 12.83 17.43
CA GLU A 156 3.67 14.08 17.30
C GLU A 156 4.01 15.07 18.43
N ALA A 157 4.35 14.56 19.63
CA ALA A 157 4.85 15.38 20.75
C ALA A 157 6.33 15.78 20.63
N GLY A 158 7.05 15.29 19.59
CA GLY A 158 8.48 15.55 19.39
C GLY A 158 9.39 14.80 20.35
N THR A 159 8.88 13.77 21.07
CA THR A 159 9.64 12.98 22.03
C THR A 159 10.36 11.84 21.30
N ALA A 160 11.64 12.01 21.05
CA ALA A 160 12.48 11.04 20.36
C ALA A 160 13.04 9.97 21.30
N ILE A 161 13.42 8.83 20.71
CA ILE A 161 14.24 7.82 21.37
C ILE A 161 15.66 8.37 21.49
N THR A 162 16.27 8.23 22.67
CA THR A 162 17.67 8.59 22.88
C THR A 162 18.59 7.57 22.20
N LEU A 163 19.46 8.05 21.33
CA LEU A 163 20.46 7.27 20.61
C LEU A 163 21.83 7.41 21.31
N THR A 164 22.44 6.28 21.67
CA THR A 164 23.75 6.29 22.36
C THR A 164 24.84 5.59 21.56
N GLY A 165 24.52 5.11 20.36
CA GLY A 165 25.47 4.51 19.42
C GLY A 165 25.02 4.72 17.97
N THR A 166 25.93 4.52 17.03
CA THR A 166 25.73 4.88 15.61
C THR A 166 25.43 3.68 14.70
N GLY A 167 25.41 2.46 15.24
CA GLY A 167 25.15 1.24 14.48
C GLY A 167 26.27 0.89 13.49
N ASN A 168 25.90 0.60 12.26
CA ASN A 168 26.81 0.19 11.18
C ASN A 168 26.49 0.94 9.86
N ASN A 169 27.25 0.67 8.78
CA ASN A 169 27.11 1.36 7.50
C ASN A 169 26.11 0.70 6.51
N SER A 170 25.43 -0.39 6.92
CA SER A 170 24.46 -1.12 6.09
C SER A 170 23.03 -0.97 6.58
N GLN A 171 22.81 -0.14 7.59
CA GLN A 171 21.50 0.10 8.16
C GLN A 171 20.61 0.92 7.23
N THR A 172 19.31 0.69 7.30
CA THR A 172 18.35 1.36 6.43
C THR A 172 17.14 1.86 7.21
N PHE A 173 16.54 2.92 6.68
CA PHE A 173 15.21 3.41 7.07
C PHE A 173 14.32 3.45 5.84
N SER A 174 13.16 2.82 5.91
CA SER A 174 12.17 2.81 4.84
C SER A 174 10.78 3.12 5.38
N GLY A 175 9.93 3.70 4.55
CA GLY A 175 8.51 3.75 4.88
C GLY A 175 7.90 2.35 4.91
N VAL A 176 6.68 2.25 5.40
CA VAL A 176 5.90 1.00 5.40
C VAL A 176 5.20 0.86 4.06
N GLN A 177 5.28 -0.33 3.46
CA GLN A 177 4.58 -0.64 2.21
C GLN A 177 3.06 -0.65 2.41
N ALA A 178 2.34 -0.02 1.50
CA ALA A 178 0.88 -0.07 1.47
C ALA A 178 0.39 -1.48 1.09
N VAL A 179 -0.76 -1.86 1.63
CA VAL A 179 -1.42 -3.13 1.32
C VAL A 179 -2.83 -2.84 0.84
N ALA A 180 -3.29 -3.59 -0.16
CA ALA A 180 -4.64 -3.46 -0.68
C ALA A 180 -5.24 -4.83 -1.01
N SER A 181 -6.56 -4.87 -1.10
CA SER A 181 -7.35 -6.03 -1.49
C SER A 181 -8.32 -5.67 -2.60
N VAL A 182 -8.60 -6.64 -3.48
CA VAL A 182 -9.53 -6.48 -4.59
C VAL A 182 -10.95 -6.81 -4.16
N VAL A 183 -11.90 -6.01 -4.60
CA VAL A 183 -13.33 -6.34 -4.59
C VAL A 183 -13.74 -6.65 -6.02
N LYS A 184 -14.01 -7.93 -6.30
CA LYS A 184 -14.51 -8.38 -7.60
C LYS A 184 -15.98 -8.00 -7.77
N ALA A 185 -16.41 -7.77 -9.00
CA ALA A 185 -17.81 -7.81 -9.34
C ALA A 185 -18.37 -9.21 -9.03
N GLY A 186 -19.60 -9.28 -8.52
CA GLY A 186 -20.23 -10.54 -8.11
C GLY A 186 -20.11 -11.63 -9.19
N ASN A 187 -20.06 -12.87 -8.75
CA ASN A 187 -20.06 -14.03 -9.62
C ASN A 187 -21.35 -14.09 -10.43
N LYS A 188 -21.26 -14.64 -11.65
CA LYS A 188 -22.48 -15.08 -12.35
C LYS A 188 -23.31 -15.93 -11.39
N TYR A 189 -24.60 -15.67 -11.31
CA TYR A 189 -25.53 -16.68 -10.80
C TYR A 189 -25.29 -17.94 -11.60
N SER A 190 -24.96 -19.05 -10.94
CA SER A 190 -24.97 -20.33 -11.62
C SER A 190 -26.42 -20.65 -12.00
N ALA A 191 -26.60 -21.50 -13.02
CA ALA A 191 -27.94 -21.95 -13.38
C ALA A 191 -28.70 -22.61 -12.20
N ALA A 192 -27.97 -23.02 -11.15
CA ALA A 192 -28.52 -23.57 -9.91
C ALA A 192 -29.08 -22.48 -8.98
N ASP A 193 -28.70 -21.20 -9.14
CA ASP A 193 -29.16 -20.10 -8.28
C ASP A 193 -30.47 -19.48 -8.77
N ILE A 194 -30.99 -19.93 -9.90
CA ILE A 194 -32.29 -19.49 -10.44
C ILE A 194 -33.36 -20.46 -9.94
N MET A 195 -33.82 -20.26 -8.72
CA MET A 195 -35.03 -20.91 -8.27
C MET A 195 -36.24 -20.19 -8.87
N PHE A 196 -36.88 -20.80 -9.86
CA PHE A 196 -38.24 -20.42 -10.24
C PHE A 196 -39.17 -20.87 -9.11
N VAL A 197 -39.72 -19.94 -8.37
CA VAL A 197 -40.89 -20.22 -7.53
C VAL A 197 -42.07 -20.19 -8.47
N ASP A 198 -42.55 -21.37 -8.87
CA ASP A 198 -43.81 -21.54 -9.57
C ASP A 198 -44.93 -21.35 -8.53
N THR A 199 -45.79 -20.34 -8.74
CA THR A 199 -46.98 -20.10 -7.94
C THR A 199 -48.22 -20.60 -8.67
#